data_24fc0db80a06160023b36bd7014c57dc
#
_entry.id   24fc0db80a06160023b36bd7014c57dc
#
_cell.length_a   1.000
_cell.length_b   1.000
_cell.length_c   1.000
_cell.angle_alpha   90.00
_cell.angle_beta   90.00
_cell.angle_gamma   90.00
#
_symmetry.space_group_name_H-M   'P 1'
#
loop_
_entity.id
_entity.type
_entity.pdbx_description
1 polymer ?
#
loop_
_entity_poly.entity_id
_entity_poly.type
_entity_poly.pdbx_seq_one_letter_code
_entity_poly.pdbx_strand_id
1 'polypeptide(L)'
;MPIRAKYVHTNLIAREWKRLVRFYCEVFGCEPKGPERDMSGAWLDNVTSLPNAHLTGVHLRLPGYGDDGPTLEIFGYDQLIESDLPTANRCGLAHIAFAVEHVDHALQALIADGGSEVGSIATTKVEGVGTLRVVYARDPEGNIVELQEWS
;
A
#
# COMPACT_ATOMS: atom_id res chain seq x y z
N MET A 1 4.91 22.77 20.62
CA MET A 1 3.69 21.99 20.97
C MET A 1 3.24 21.20 19.75
N PRO A 2 2.87 19.94 19.92
CA PRO A 2 2.37 19.16 18.80
C PRO A 2 1.00 19.69 18.34
N ILE A 3 0.76 19.63 17.04
CA ILE A 3 -0.56 19.95 16.47
C ILE A 3 -1.54 18.80 16.78
N ARG A 4 -2.82 19.11 16.83
CA ARG A 4 -3.87 18.09 16.85
C ARG A 4 -3.96 17.47 15.46
N ALA A 5 -3.69 16.19 15.35
CA ALA A 5 -3.73 15.48 14.07
C ALA A 5 -4.33 14.08 14.25
N LYS A 6 -4.91 13.58 13.16
CA LYS A 6 -5.33 12.18 13.02
C LYS A 6 -4.74 11.66 11.71
N TYR A 7 -4.13 10.49 11.75
CA TYR A 7 -3.64 9.83 10.53
C TYR A 7 -4.83 9.45 9.64
N VAL A 8 -4.75 9.74 8.35
CA VAL A 8 -5.86 9.55 7.41
C VAL A 8 -5.58 8.47 6.38
N HIS A 9 -4.48 8.59 5.64
CA HIS A 9 -4.17 7.62 4.58
C HIS A 9 -2.69 7.58 4.22
N THR A 10 -2.33 6.49 3.53
CA THR A 10 -1.10 6.36 2.73
C THR A 10 -1.50 6.36 1.26
N ASN A 11 -0.73 7.03 0.41
CA ASN A 11 -0.98 7.10 -1.03
C ASN A 11 0.04 6.27 -1.80
N LEU A 12 -0.44 5.47 -2.75
CA LEU A 12 0.37 4.78 -3.76
C LEU A 12 0.02 5.33 -5.14
N ILE A 13 1.03 5.67 -5.91
CA ILE A 13 0.88 6.07 -7.31
C ILE A 13 1.22 4.86 -8.18
N ALA A 14 0.31 4.52 -9.09
CA ALA A 14 0.40 3.32 -9.90
C ALA A 14 0.25 3.64 -11.40
N ARG A 15 0.93 2.87 -12.24
CA ARG A 15 0.74 2.91 -13.70
C ARG A 15 -0.64 2.37 -14.06
N GLU A 16 -0.99 1.24 -13.47
CA GLU A 16 -2.27 0.55 -13.65
C GLU A 16 -3.04 0.50 -12.34
N TRP A 17 -3.52 1.66 -11.88
CA TRP A 17 -4.13 1.79 -10.57
C TRP A 17 -5.33 0.84 -10.36
N LYS A 18 -6.13 0.56 -11.39
CA LYS A 18 -7.27 -0.38 -11.28
C LYS A 18 -6.82 -1.81 -11.02
N ARG A 19 -5.70 -2.22 -11.61
CA ARG A 19 -5.09 -3.52 -11.34
C ARG A 19 -4.56 -3.58 -9.91
N LEU A 20 -3.92 -2.52 -9.45
CA LEU A 20 -3.41 -2.45 -8.08
C LEU A 20 -4.55 -2.47 -7.05
N VAL A 21 -5.65 -1.79 -7.31
CA VAL A 21 -6.86 -1.85 -6.49
C VAL A 21 -7.37 -3.28 -6.37
N ARG A 22 -7.53 -3.99 -7.50
CA ARG A 22 -7.97 -5.40 -7.48
C ARG A 22 -7.05 -6.26 -6.63
N PHE A 23 -5.74 -6.10 -6.78
CA PHE A 23 -4.74 -6.83 -5.99
C PHE A 23 -4.98 -6.65 -4.48
N TYR A 24 -5.10 -5.43 -4.00
CA TYR A 24 -5.32 -5.19 -2.57
C TYR A 24 -6.69 -5.66 -2.08
N CYS A 25 -7.71 -5.64 -2.93
CA CYS A 25 -9.02 -6.20 -2.61
C CYS A 25 -8.98 -7.73 -2.52
N GLU A 26 -8.39 -8.40 -3.50
CA GLU A 26 -8.37 -9.87 -3.59
C GLU A 26 -7.42 -10.51 -2.56
N VAL A 27 -6.23 -9.94 -2.38
CA VAL A 27 -5.21 -10.53 -1.49
C VAL A 27 -5.47 -10.19 -0.03
N PHE A 28 -5.84 -8.94 0.27
CA PHE A 28 -5.91 -8.44 1.65
C PHE A 28 -7.33 -8.11 2.14
N GLY A 29 -8.33 -8.24 1.27
CA GLY A 29 -9.69 -7.91 1.65
C GLY A 29 -9.94 -6.42 1.85
N CYS A 30 -9.16 -5.56 1.18
CA CYS A 30 -9.46 -4.13 1.15
C CYS A 30 -10.76 -3.89 0.38
N GLU A 31 -11.46 -2.81 0.70
CA GLU A 31 -12.74 -2.48 0.05
C GLU A 31 -12.74 -1.03 -0.43
N PRO A 32 -13.20 -0.75 -1.66
CA PRO A 32 -13.35 0.62 -2.12
C PRO A 32 -14.23 1.45 -1.19
N LYS A 33 -13.76 2.64 -0.84
CA LYS A 33 -14.47 3.60 -0.01
C LYS A 33 -14.76 4.86 -0.79
N GLY A 34 -16.05 5.15 -0.94
CA GLY A 34 -16.52 6.28 -1.74
C GLY A 34 -16.38 6.05 -3.24
N PRO A 35 -16.67 7.06 -4.05
CA PRO A 35 -16.58 6.95 -5.49
C PRO A 35 -15.14 6.96 -5.99
N GLU A 36 -14.93 6.48 -7.19
CA GLU A 36 -13.69 6.73 -7.92
C GLU A 36 -13.46 8.25 -8.04
N ARG A 37 -12.21 8.63 -7.89
CA ARG A 37 -11.78 10.01 -8.06
C ARG A 37 -11.37 10.26 -9.50
N ASP A 38 -11.75 11.42 -10.01
CA ASP A 38 -11.31 11.96 -11.29
C ASP A 38 -11.14 13.45 -11.06
N MET A 39 -9.93 13.90 -10.86
CA MET A 39 -9.62 15.23 -10.34
C MET A 39 -8.64 15.97 -11.24
N SER A 40 -8.98 17.24 -11.50
CA SER A 40 -8.14 18.18 -12.24
C SER A 40 -8.52 19.62 -11.84
N GLY A 41 -7.80 20.57 -12.36
CA GLY A 41 -8.08 21.99 -12.17
C GLY A 41 -7.03 22.71 -11.35
N ALA A 42 -7.19 24.03 -11.25
CA ALA A 42 -6.22 24.90 -10.58
C ALA A 42 -5.96 24.54 -9.13
N TRP A 43 -6.98 24.09 -8.41
CA TRP A 43 -6.83 23.66 -7.02
C TRP A 43 -5.88 22.45 -6.89
N LEU A 44 -5.96 21.48 -7.80
CA LEU A 44 -5.10 20.32 -7.79
C LEU A 44 -3.66 20.68 -8.19
N ASP A 45 -3.50 21.53 -9.19
CA ASP A 45 -2.20 22.06 -9.60
C ASP A 45 -1.51 22.77 -8.43
N ASN A 46 -2.27 23.59 -7.69
CA ASN A 46 -1.74 24.30 -6.53
C ASN A 46 -1.33 23.35 -5.39
N VAL A 47 -2.15 22.34 -5.10
CA VAL A 47 -1.87 21.36 -4.01
C VAL A 47 -0.68 20.48 -4.35
N THR A 48 -0.59 20.02 -5.60
CA THR A 48 0.46 19.08 -6.04
C THR A 48 1.73 19.77 -6.53
N SER A 49 1.66 21.07 -6.83
CA SER A 49 2.72 21.81 -7.54
C SER A 49 3.06 21.21 -8.91
N LEU A 50 2.07 20.63 -9.55
CA LEU A 50 2.19 20.07 -10.91
C LEU A 50 1.28 20.85 -11.86
N PRO A 51 1.78 21.34 -13.00
CA PRO A 51 0.95 22.04 -13.97
C PRO A 51 0.04 21.04 -14.71
N ASN A 52 -1.21 21.41 -14.89
CA ASN A 52 -2.22 20.59 -15.58
C ASN A 52 -2.34 19.18 -15.01
N ALA A 53 -2.31 19.06 -13.69
CA ALA A 53 -2.43 17.77 -13.02
C ALA A 53 -3.80 17.14 -13.28
N HIS A 54 -3.82 15.86 -13.63
CA HIS A 54 -5.03 15.05 -13.72
C HIS A 54 -4.75 13.70 -13.10
N LEU A 55 -5.56 13.32 -12.12
CA LEU A 55 -5.46 12.02 -11.46
C LEU A 55 -6.81 11.31 -11.44
N THR A 56 -6.73 9.99 -11.47
CA THR A 56 -7.85 9.09 -11.22
C THR A 56 -7.46 8.08 -10.17
N GLY A 57 -8.43 7.56 -9.44
CA GLY A 57 -8.15 6.53 -8.44
C GLY A 57 -9.26 6.37 -7.42
N VAL A 58 -8.94 5.74 -6.31
CA VAL A 58 -9.92 5.43 -5.26
C VAL A 58 -9.23 5.26 -3.91
N HIS A 59 -9.97 5.49 -2.83
CA HIS A 59 -9.57 5.09 -1.49
C HIS A 59 -10.00 3.66 -1.22
N LEU A 60 -9.14 2.87 -0.60
CA LEU A 60 -9.47 1.54 -0.10
C LEU A 60 -9.54 1.56 1.43
N ARG A 61 -10.63 1.03 1.96
CA ARG A 61 -10.72 0.71 3.38
C ARG A 61 -9.77 -0.42 3.69
N LEU A 62 -8.92 -0.22 4.69
CA LEU A 62 -7.98 -1.25 5.14
C LEU A 62 -8.69 -2.29 6.01
N PRO A 63 -8.31 -3.58 5.93
CA PRO A 63 -8.88 -4.61 6.79
C PRO A 63 -8.47 -4.40 8.26
N GLY A 64 -9.31 -4.87 9.18
CA GLY A 64 -9.07 -4.78 10.62
C GLY A 64 -9.53 -3.49 11.27
N TYR A 65 -10.12 -2.56 10.50
CA TYR A 65 -10.67 -1.29 10.99
C TYR A 65 -12.15 -1.17 10.65
N GLY A 66 -12.84 -0.30 11.38
CA GLY A 66 -14.19 0.13 11.01
C GLY A 66 -14.16 1.20 9.91
N ASP A 67 -15.33 1.82 9.66
CA ASP A 67 -15.49 2.83 8.61
C ASP A 67 -14.62 4.08 8.79
N ASP A 68 -14.19 4.37 10.02
CA ASP A 68 -13.37 5.53 10.36
C ASP A 68 -11.87 5.24 10.41
N GLY A 69 -11.45 4.03 10.03
CA GLY A 69 -10.04 3.66 9.96
C GLY A 69 -9.29 4.37 8.84
N PRO A 70 -7.94 4.31 8.86
CA PRO A 70 -7.14 4.86 7.78
C PRO A 70 -7.41 4.10 6.48
N THR A 71 -7.19 4.79 5.35
CA THR A 71 -7.35 4.20 4.02
C THR A 71 -6.01 4.06 3.30
N LEU A 72 -5.99 3.19 2.31
CA LEU A 72 -4.96 3.15 1.29
C LEU A 72 -5.50 3.84 0.04
N GLU A 73 -4.88 4.96 -0.33
CA GLU A 73 -5.27 5.73 -1.50
C GLU A 73 -4.43 5.30 -2.68
N ILE A 74 -5.09 4.84 -3.75
CA ILE A 74 -4.39 4.38 -4.97
C ILE A 74 -4.82 5.27 -6.12
N PHE A 75 -3.85 6.01 -6.67
CA PHE A 75 -4.06 6.95 -7.77
C PHE A 75 -3.15 6.65 -8.95
N GLY A 76 -3.63 7.02 -10.12
CA GLY A 76 -2.82 7.17 -11.33
C GLY A 76 -2.87 8.61 -11.81
N TYR A 77 -1.76 9.12 -12.30
CA TYR A 77 -1.66 10.42 -12.96
C TYR A 77 -1.50 10.22 -14.46
N ASP A 78 -2.04 11.13 -15.27
CA ASP A 78 -1.80 11.14 -16.72
C ASP A 78 -0.31 11.30 -17.05
N GLN A 79 0.39 12.06 -16.22
CA GLN A 79 1.83 12.27 -16.34
C GLN A 79 2.52 11.63 -15.13
N LEU A 80 3.06 10.45 -15.33
CA LEU A 80 3.82 9.71 -14.30
C LEU A 80 5.31 10.02 -14.42
N ILE A 81 5.96 10.11 -13.26
CA ILE A 81 7.42 10.06 -13.17
C ILE A 81 7.80 8.65 -12.76
N GLU A 82 8.55 7.98 -13.62
CA GLU A 82 9.06 6.64 -13.31
C GLU A 82 10.12 6.70 -12.22
N SER A 83 10.17 5.68 -11.39
CA SER A 83 11.19 5.51 -10.37
C SER A 83 11.82 4.13 -10.47
N ASP A 84 13.02 4.00 -9.95
CA ASP A 84 13.68 2.70 -9.79
C ASP A 84 12.86 1.80 -8.86
N LEU A 85 13.03 0.49 -9.03
CA LEU A 85 12.40 -0.49 -8.17
C LEU A 85 12.88 -0.29 -6.71
N PRO A 86 11.97 -0.08 -5.75
CA PRO A 86 12.38 0.18 -4.38
C PRO A 86 13.08 -1.02 -3.75
N THR A 87 14.09 -0.74 -2.92
CA THR A 87 14.73 -1.71 -2.03
C THR A 87 14.34 -1.42 -0.59
N ALA A 88 14.50 -2.41 0.30
CA ALA A 88 14.10 -2.29 1.69
C ALA A 88 14.77 -1.12 2.45
N ASN A 89 15.96 -0.71 2.00
CA ASN A 89 16.79 0.32 2.63
C ASN A 89 16.84 1.65 1.88
N ARG A 90 15.98 1.85 0.89
CA ARG A 90 15.90 3.13 0.17
C ARG A 90 15.29 4.20 1.07
N CYS A 91 15.89 5.39 1.11
CA CYS A 91 15.33 6.52 1.84
C CYS A 91 13.93 6.89 1.36
N GLY A 92 13.04 7.23 2.28
CA GLY A 92 11.65 7.60 2.02
C GLY A 92 10.66 6.56 2.52
N LEU A 93 9.46 6.57 1.97
CA LEU A 93 8.47 5.54 2.28
C LEU A 93 8.99 4.19 1.80
N ALA A 94 9.13 3.23 2.72
CA ALA A 94 9.77 1.95 2.45
C ALA A 94 8.77 0.86 2.11
N HIS A 95 7.84 0.59 3.02
CA HIS A 95 6.84 -0.47 2.86
C HIS A 95 5.59 -0.20 3.68
N ILE A 96 4.53 -0.95 3.37
CA ILE A 96 3.34 -1.09 4.21
C ILE A 96 3.29 -2.52 4.72
N ALA A 97 2.69 -2.74 5.89
CA ALA A 97 2.68 -4.04 6.54
C ALA A 97 1.27 -4.52 6.85
N PHE A 98 1.04 -5.82 6.67
CA PHE A 98 -0.19 -6.50 7.06
C PHE A 98 0.12 -7.64 8.03
N ALA A 99 -0.60 -7.70 9.14
CA ALA A 99 -0.63 -8.88 9.99
C ALA A 99 -1.55 -9.92 9.36
N VAL A 100 -1.06 -11.15 9.24
CA VAL A 100 -1.78 -12.26 8.61
C VAL A 100 -1.76 -13.50 9.53
N GLU A 101 -2.72 -14.40 9.33
CA GLU A 101 -2.76 -15.64 10.13
C GLU A 101 -1.61 -16.60 9.76
N HIS A 102 -1.32 -16.71 8.46
CA HIS A 102 -0.29 -17.62 7.95
C HIS A 102 0.51 -16.94 6.84
N VAL A 103 1.75 -16.60 7.13
CA VAL A 103 2.62 -15.87 6.20
C VAL A 103 2.88 -16.65 4.90
N ASP A 104 2.97 -17.97 4.97
CA ASP A 104 3.14 -18.82 3.77
C ASP A 104 1.96 -18.70 2.80
N HIS A 105 0.74 -18.81 3.33
CA HIS A 105 -0.48 -18.70 2.52
C HIS A 105 -0.66 -17.31 1.95
N ALA A 106 -0.37 -16.29 2.75
CA ALA A 106 -0.47 -14.90 2.31
C ALA A 106 0.54 -14.59 1.20
N LEU A 107 1.78 -15.09 1.32
CA LEU A 107 2.79 -14.92 0.28
C LEU A 107 2.39 -15.63 -1.02
N GLN A 108 1.86 -16.86 -0.94
CA GLN A 108 1.36 -17.58 -2.11
C GLN A 108 0.21 -16.83 -2.80
N ALA A 109 -0.75 -16.31 -2.04
CA ALA A 109 -1.86 -15.53 -2.57
C ALA A 109 -1.37 -14.24 -3.26
N LEU A 110 -0.43 -13.55 -2.64
CA LEU A 110 0.19 -12.35 -3.17
C LEU A 110 0.89 -12.62 -4.51
N ILE A 111 1.65 -13.70 -4.61
CA ILE A 111 2.35 -14.09 -5.84
C ILE A 111 1.33 -14.51 -6.92
N ALA A 112 0.32 -15.29 -6.57
CA ALA A 112 -0.68 -15.75 -7.50
C ALA A 112 -1.46 -14.59 -8.14
N ASP A 113 -1.59 -13.48 -7.44
CA ASP A 113 -2.33 -12.29 -7.91
C ASP A 113 -1.41 -11.21 -8.53
N GLY A 114 -0.20 -11.58 -8.90
CA GLY A 114 0.71 -10.75 -9.69
C GLY A 114 1.81 -10.04 -8.90
N GLY A 115 1.92 -10.31 -7.61
CA GLY A 115 3.05 -9.85 -6.80
C GLY A 115 4.29 -10.72 -6.97
N SER A 116 5.35 -10.40 -6.23
CA SER A 116 6.62 -11.14 -6.28
C SER A 116 7.34 -11.12 -4.94
N GLU A 117 8.35 -11.97 -4.80
CA GLU A 117 9.19 -12.01 -3.61
C GLU A 117 10.24 -10.90 -3.61
N VAL A 118 10.60 -10.41 -2.42
CA VAL A 118 11.80 -9.62 -2.18
C VAL A 118 12.84 -10.46 -1.46
N GLY A 119 12.47 -11.01 -0.31
CA GLY A 119 13.28 -11.90 0.47
C GLY A 119 12.58 -13.23 0.72
N SER A 120 13.10 -14.01 1.65
CA SER A 120 12.50 -15.27 2.07
C SER A 120 11.86 -15.13 3.46
N ILE A 121 10.89 -16.01 3.75
CA ILE A 121 10.28 -16.05 5.08
C ILE A 121 11.35 -16.36 6.12
N ALA A 122 11.41 -15.53 7.16
CA ALA A 122 12.30 -15.72 8.29
C ALA A 122 11.50 -15.70 9.60
N THR A 123 12.05 -16.39 10.59
CA THR A 123 11.45 -16.42 11.94
C THR A 123 12.46 -15.86 12.93
N THR A 124 11.99 -14.98 13.78
CA THR A 124 12.81 -14.42 14.86
C THR A 124 11.97 -14.18 16.11
N LYS A 125 12.63 -14.23 17.26
CA LYS A 125 12.00 -13.86 18.52
C LYS A 125 12.25 -12.39 18.78
N VAL A 126 11.17 -11.65 19.00
CA VAL A 126 11.23 -10.24 19.40
C VAL A 126 10.95 -10.17 20.89
N GLU A 127 11.97 -9.85 21.66
CA GLU A 127 11.90 -9.82 23.13
C GLU A 127 10.82 -8.84 23.61
N GLY A 128 9.96 -9.30 24.52
CA GLY A 128 8.86 -8.50 25.04
C GLY A 128 7.64 -8.38 24.10
N VAL A 129 7.68 -9.00 22.90
CA VAL A 129 6.60 -8.95 21.92
C VAL A 129 6.09 -10.33 21.53
N GLY A 130 6.97 -11.22 21.09
CA GLY A 130 6.59 -12.58 20.67
C GLY A 130 7.49 -13.13 19.58
N THR A 131 7.04 -14.19 18.91
CA THR A 131 7.72 -14.78 17.78
C THR A 131 7.15 -14.22 16.49
N LEU A 132 8.01 -13.66 15.66
CA LEU A 132 7.66 -13.07 14.38
C LEU A 132 8.11 -13.98 13.24
N ARG A 133 7.18 -14.38 12.37
CA ARG A 133 7.48 -14.86 11.03
C ARG A 133 7.14 -13.76 10.04
N VAL A 134 8.07 -13.44 9.18
CA VAL A 134 7.98 -12.24 8.35
C VAL A 134 8.61 -12.47 6.99
N VAL A 135 8.05 -11.80 5.99
CA VAL A 135 8.63 -11.71 4.65
C VAL A 135 8.32 -10.36 4.04
N TYR A 136 9.24 -9.84 3.25
CA TYR A 136 8.98 -8.73 2.34
C TYR A 136 8.70 -9.27 0.94
N ALA A 137 7.66 -8.73 0.34
CA ALA A 137 7.22 -9.08 -1.01
C ALA A 137 6.89 -7.79 -1.77
N ARG A 138 6.47 -7.90 -3.01
CA ARG A 138 6.07 -6.76 -3.84
C ARG A 138 4.66 -6.91 -4.33
N ASP A 139 3.95 -5.80 -4.39
CA ASP A 139 2.72 -5.72 -5.15
C ASP A 139 3.01 -5.67 -6.67
N PRO A 140 1.99 -5.72 -7.54
CA PRO A 140 2.19 -5.70 -8.99
C PRO A 140 2.88 -4.44 -9.55
N GLU A 141 2.91 -3.35 -8.80
CA GLU A 141 3.60 -2.10 -9.16
C GLU A 141 5.02 -2.02 -8.60
N GLY A 142 5.43 -3.00 -7.81
CA GLY A 142 6.77 -3.10 -7.23
C GLY A 142 6.90 -2.51 -5.83
N ASN A 143 5.83 -2.00 -5.24
CA ASN A 143 5.87 -1.51 -3.85
C ASN A 143 6.11 -2.66 -2.89
N ILE A 144 6.93 -2.42 -1.86
CA ILE A 144 7.22 -3.45 -0.86
C ILE A 144 6.07 -3.56 0.13
N VAL A 145 5.64 -4.79 0.35
CA VAL A 145 4.61 -5.17 1.33
C VAL A 145 5.24 -6.15 2.30
N GLU A 146 5.15 -5.86 3.59
CA GLU A 146 5.58 -6.76 4.66
C GLU A 146 4.38 -7.61 5.11
N LEU A 147 4.58 -8.92 5.19
CA LEU A 147 3.62 -9.85 5.76
C LEU A 147 4.14 -10.34 7.11
N GLN A 148 3.34 -10.19 8.16
CA GLN A 148 3.72 -10.50 9.54
C GLN A 148 2.76 -11.55 10.12
N GLU A 149 3.33 -12.60 10.71
CA GLU A 149 2.62 -13.59 11.51
C GLU A 149 3.23 -13.60 12.91
N TRP A 150 2.43 -13.34 13.92
CA TRP A 150 2.86 -13.27 15.32
C TRP A 150 2.30 -14.42 16.15
N SER A 151 3.14 -14.98 17.01
CA SER A 151 2.75 -16.03 17.96
C SER A 151 3.44 -15.89 19.31
#